data_819df80bcf093cb11d8115cb66942fde
#
_entry.id   819df80bcf093cb11d8115cb66942fde
#
_cell.length_a   1.000
_cell.length_b   1.000
_cell.length_c   1.000
_cell.angle_alpha   90.00
_cell.angle_beta   90.00
_cell.angle_gamma   90.00
#
_symmetry.space_group_name_H-M   'P 1'
#
loop_
_entity.id
_entity.type
_entity.pdbx_description
1 polymer ?
#
loop_
_entity_poly.entity_id
_entity_poly.type
_entity_poly.pdbx_seq_one_letter_code
_entity_poly.pdbx_strand_id
1 'polypeptide(L)'
;MESFRETVRRVLGALATTGRVLTGRQIAGRGVTVFPDDVFLVSYPRSGNTWTRFLLGNLLWQKDPVTFTNIESRIPEIYFNPDRFMRALERPRLLKSHECFQPHYPRVIYIVRDPRDVAISFYHHNVKARNIPDDYPMASFVPRFIAGEFDRPFGSWRENVLSWTALRQGTPGFLMLHYEDMKRDPATVLAEVAAFLERCFFHNIDASPEALQRTIELSSPERMRALEKQEAAQWVLTKGTRSDKPFVRSAISGGWKSQLAPESVAAIESAWGDLMRRLGYELVSGPVAATPVPRGEIS
;
A
#
# COMPACT_ATOMS: atom_id res chain seq x y z
N MET A 1 18.42 -21.32 -32.87
CA MET A 1 19.31 -20.86 -31.78
C MET A 1 18.56 -20.12 -30.69
N GLU A 2 17.57 -19.31 -30.99
CA GLU A 2 16.73 -18.59 -29.98
C GLU A 2 15.95 -19.54 -29.06
N SER A 3 15.33 -20.58 -29.60
CA SER A 3 14.59 -21.63 -28.85
C SER A 3 15.46 -22.35 -27.80
N PHE A 4 16.71 -22.67 -28.16
CA PHE A 4 17.63 -23.35 -27.23
C PHE A 4 18.04 -22.45 -26.05
N ARG A 5 18.33 -21.16 -26.31
CA ARG A 5 18.65 -20.19 -25.26
C ARG A 5 17.47 -19.96 -24.30
N GLU A 6 16.28 -19.94 -24.82
CA GLU A 6 15.05 -19.79 -24.03
C GLU A 6 14.79 -21.01 -23.15
N THR A 7 15.00 -22.21 -23.69
CA THR A 7 14.90 -23.47 -22.94
C THR A 7 15.94 -23.52 -21.81
N VAL A 8 17.19 -23.20 -22.07
CA VAL A 8 18.27 -23.13 -21.06
C VAL A 8 17.94 -22.11 -19.98
N ARG A 9 17.44 -20.92 -20.36
CA ARG A 9 17.01 -19.89 -19.38
C ARG A 9 15.86 -20.37 -18.49
N ARG A 10 14.89 -21.11 -19.03
CA ARG A 10 13.78 -21.71 -18.26
C ARG A 10 14.27 -22.76 -17.29
N VAL A 11 15.16 -23.64 -17.72
CA VAL A 11 15.72 -24.70 -16.87
C VAL A 11 16.55 -24.09 -15.73
N LEU A 12 17.44 -23.14 -16.03
CA LEU A 12 18.23 -22.45 -15.02
C LEU A 12 17.33 -21.67 -14.04
N GLY A 13 16.27 -21.04 -14.53
CA GLY A 13 15.28 -20.38 -13.70
C GLY A 13 14.55 -21.35 -12.77
N ALA A 14 14.15 -22.53 -13.28
CA ALA A 14 13.51 -23.57 -12.48
C ALA A 14 14.46 -24.12 -11.39
N LEU A 15 15.72 -24.41 -11.74
CA LEU A 15 16.73 -24.88 -10.78
C LEU A 15 17.02 -23.83 -9.70
N ALA A 16 17.12 -22.55 -10.07
CA ALA A 16 17.29 -21.45 -9.11
C ALA A 16 16.08 -21.30 -8.20
N THR A 17 14.87 -21.50 -8.71
CA THR A 17 13.63 -21.47 -7.94
C THR A 17 13.58 -22.66 -6.98
N THR A 18 13.87 -23.87 -7.45
CA THR A 18 13.93 -25.09 -6.64
C THR A 18 14.96 -24.95 -5.51
N GLY A 19 16.15 -24.42 -5.82
CA GLY A 19 17.17 -24.14 -4.81
C GLY A 19 16.72 -23.13 -3.75
N ARG A 20 15.98 -22.09 -4.15
CA ARG A 20 15.39 -21.12 -3.20
C ARG A 20 14.29 -21.73 -2.34
N VAL A 21 13.44 -22.60 -2.92
CA VAL A 21 12.42 -23.33 -2.17
C VAL A 21 13.05 -24.25 -1.15
N LEU A 22 14.01 -25.08 -1.55
CA LEU A 22 14.70 -26.03 -0.68
C LEU A 22 15.47 -25.35 0.47
N THR A 23 16.05 -24.17 0.20
CA THR A 23 16.76 -23.39 1.23
C THR A 23 15.84 -22.48 2.04
N GLY A 24 14.53 -22.45 1.77
CA GLY A 24 13.56 -21.58 2.44
C GLY A 24 13.75 -20.09 2.13
N ARG A 25 14.49 -19.75 1.06
CA ARG A 25 14.77 -18.37 0.62
C ARG A 25 13.77 -17.84 -0.40
N GLN A 26 12.74 -18.62 -0.75
CA GLN A 26 11.70 -18.14 -1.67
C GLN A 26 10.92 -16.98 -1.03
N ILE A 27 10.74 -15.90 -1.78
CA ILE A 27 9.88 -14.80 -1.39
C ILE A 27 8.43 -15.30 -1.34
N ALA A 28 7.71 -14.96 -0.26
CA ALA A 28 6.37 -15.47 -0.04
C ALA A 28 5.35 -14.94 -1.07
N GLY A 29 5.29 -13.64 -1.27
CA GLY A 29 4.34 -13.03 -2.21
C GLY A 29 2.93 -13.61 -2.05
N ARG A 30 2.34 -14.09 -3.15
CA ARG A 30 1.04 -14.78 -3.15
C ARG A 30 1.06 -16.18 -2.52
N GLY A 31 2.24 -16.75 -2.38
CA GLY A 31 2.44 -18.07 -1.79
C GLY A 31 2.73 -18.04 -0.29
N VAL A 32 2.40 -16.95 0.41
CA VAL A 32 2.60 -16.85 1.86
C VAL A 32 1.78 -17.89 2.61
N THR A 33 2.42 -18.55 3.59
CA THR A 33 1.70 -19.43 4.53
C THR A 33 0.83 -18.56 5.45
N VAL A 34 -0.48 -18.76 5.40
CA VAL A 34 -1.47 -17.99 6.18
C VAL A 34 -1.95 -18.83 7.37
N PHE A 35 -1.97 -18.23 8.55
CA PHE A 35 -2.54 -18.84 9.76
C PHE A 35 -3.92 -18.22 10.09
N PRO A 36 -4.78 -18.95 10.82
CA PRO A 36 -6.13 -18.46 11.13
C PRO A 36 -6.18 -17.19 11.98
N ASP A 37 -5.12 -16.85 12.69
CA ASP A 37 -4.97 -15.67 13.55
C ASP A 37 -4.20 -14.52 12.90
N ASP A 38 -3.78 -14.65 11.65
CA ASP A 38 -3.11 -13.58 10.91
C ASP A 38 -4.04 -12.39 10.66
N VAL A 39 -3.47 -11.20 10.70
CA VAL A 39 -4.07 -9.96 10.23
C VAL A 39 -3.23 -9.40 9.07
N PHE A 40 -3.88 -9.00 8.01
CA PHE A 40 -3.21 -8.39 6.86
C PHE A 40 -3.49 -6.89 6.80
N LEU A 41 -2.43 -6.09 6.77
CA LEU A 41 -2.50 -4.67 6.47
C LEU A 41 -2.40 -4.51 4.95
N VAL A 42 -3.51 -4.19 4.32
CA VAL A 42 -3.63 -4.15 2.86
C VAL A 42 -3.96 -2.74 2.38
N SER A 43 -3.44 -2.38 1.24
CA SER A 43 -3.80 -1.15 0.53
C SER A 43 -3.39 -1.23 -0.93
N TYR A 44 -3.99 -0.43 -1.78
CA TYR A 44 -3.34 -0.08 -3.05
C TYR A 44 -1.99 0.63 -2.76
N PRO A 45 -0.93 0.40 -3.58
CA PRO A 45 0.34 1.07 -3.39
C PRO A 45 0.21 2.58 -3.23
N ARG A 46 1.05 3.18 -2.38
CA ARG A 46 1.09 4.63 -2.07
C ARG A 46 -0.12 5.19 -1.32
N SER A 47 -0.98 4.36 -0.78
CA SER A 47 -2.13 4.77 0.06
C SER A 47 -1.78 5.01 1.54
N GLY A 48 -0.49 5.09 1.90
CA GLY A 48 -0.05 5.38 3.28
C GLY A 48 0.34 4.15 4.10
N ASN A 49 0.46 2.97 3.48
CA ASN A 49 0.75 1.70 4.16
C ASN A 49 1.99 1.77 5.07
N THR A 50 3.11 2.35 4.62
CA THR A 50 4.32 2.45 5.43
C THR A 50 4.11 3.29 6.70
N TRP A 51 3.41 4.42 6.60
CA TRP A 51 3.07 5.22 7.77
C TRP A 51 2.17 4.44 8.75
N THR A 52 1.17 3.73 8.22
CA THR A 52 0.31 2.87 9.05
C THR A 52 1.10 1.75 9.72
N ARG A 53 2.10 1.16 9.05
CA ARG A 53 3.01 0.18 9.69
C ARG A 53 3.76 0.78 10.87
N PHE A 54 4.20 2.04 10.77
CA PHE A 54 4.83 2.74 11.90
C PHE A 54 3.83 2.98 13.03
N LEU A 55 2.61 3.45 12.73
CA LEU A 55 1.56 3.63 13.73
C LEU A 55 1.21 2.32 14.43
N LEU A 56 0.91 1.26 13.68
CA LEU A 56 0.56 -0.04 14.26
C LEU A 56 1.73 -0.68 15.00
N GLY A 57 2.94 -0.56 14.46
CA GLY A 57 4.12 -1.08 15.12
C GLY A 57 4.42 -0.35 16.42
N ASN A 58 4.35 0.97 16.47
CA ASN A 58 4.55 1.73 17.69
C ASN A 58 3.41 1.55 18.70
N LEU A 59 2.19 1.22 18.26
CA LEU A 59 1.08 0.85 19.14
C LEU A 59 1.31 -0.51 19.81
N LEU A 60 1.79 -1.49 19.05
CA LEU A 60 1.98 -2.87 19.53
C LEU A 60 3.29 -3.06 20.29
N TRP A 61 4.37 -2.35 19.92
CA TRP A 61 5.70 -2.49 20.52
C TRP A 61 6.20 -1.18 21.14
N GLN A 62 5.42 -0.60 22.04
CA GLN A 62 5.69 0.71 22.65
C GLN A 62 7.05 0.84 23.35
N LYS A 63 7.59 -0.26 23.88
CA LYS A 63 8.90 -0.29 24.57
C LYS A 63 10.09 -0.35 23.60
N ASP A 64 9.86 -0.74 22.36
CA ASP A 64 10.88 -0.90 21.32
C ASP A 64 10.35 -0.27 20.01
N PRO A 65 10.47 1.05 19.84
CA PRO A 65 9.88 1.78 18.73
C PRO A 65 10.31 1.26 17.36
N VAL A 66 9.36 1.33 16.42
CA VAL A 66 9.61 0.90 15.04
C VAL A 66 10.51 1.87 14.31
N THR A 67 11.45 1.30 13.57
CA THR A 67 12.36 1.99 12.65
C THR A 67 12.32 1.33 11.27
N PHE A 68 13.00 1.89 10.26
CA PHE A 68 13.09 1.23 8.96
C PHE A 68 13.92 -0.05 8.98
N THR A 69 14.82 -0.20 9.95
CA THR A 69 15.67 -1.40 10.08
C THR A 69 14.96 -2.56 10.78
N ASN A 70 14.00 -2.30 11.67
CA ASN A 70 13.29 -3.36 12.39
C ASN A 70 11.86 -3.63 11.90
N ILE A 71 11.30 -2.79 11.03
CA ILE A 71 9.89 -2.87 10.59
C ILE A 71 9.57 -4.21 9.91
N GLU A 72 10.54 -4.83 9.21
CA GLU A 72 10.33 -6.12 8.56
C GLU A 72 10.28 -7.30 9.56
N SER A 73 10.82 -7.14 10.75
CA SER A 73 10.67 -8.14 11.83
C SER A 73 9.39 -7.95 12.65
N ARG A 74 8.72 -6.81 12.53
CA ARG A 74 7.48 -6.46 13.25
C ARG A 74 6.24 -6.69 12.37
N ILE A 75 6.20 -6.04 11.22
CA ILE A 75 5.11 -6.10 10.25
C ILE A 75 5.72 -6.34 8.87
N PRO A 76 6.15 -7.57 8.55
CA PRO A 76 6.86 -7.88 7.32
C PRO A 76 6.01 -7.65 6.08
N GLU A 77 6.68 -7.20 5.03
CA GLU A 77 6.11 -7.14 3.69
C GLU A 77 6.28 -8.51 3.00
N ILE A 78 5.18 -9.12 2.57
CA ILE A 78 5.19 -10.47 2.00
C ILE A 78 6.03 -10.61 0.72
N TYR A 79 6.29 -9.50 0.02
CA TYR A 79 7.03 -9.51 -1.27
C TYR A 79 8.55 -9.52 -1.12
N PHE A 80 9.08 -9.20 0.06
CA PHE A 80 10.52 -9.10 0.28
C PHE A 80 11.05 -10.13 1.27
N ASN A 81 10.16 -10.72 2.04
CA ASN A 81 10.52 -11.67 3.09
C ASN A 81 10.27 -13.11 2.66
N PRO A 82 11.20 -14.04 2.96
CA PRO A 82 10.98 -15.46 2.74
C PRO A 82 9.85 -16.00 3.63
N ASP A 83 9.05 -16.92 3.10
CA ASP A 83 7.96 -17.54 3.87
C ASP A 83 8.44 -18.21 5.15
N ARG A 84 9.62 -18.86 5.11
CA ARG A 84 10.26 -19.42 6.30
C ARG A 84 10.48 -18.40 7.41
N PHE A 85 10.93 -17.19 7.06
CA PHE A 85 11.12 -16.10 8.02
C PHE A 85 9.78 -15.71 8.64
N MET A 86 8.76 -15.48 7.82
CA MET A 86 7.44 -15.07 8.30
C MET A 86 6.76 -16.14 9.16
N ARG A 87 6.93 -17.44 8.83
CA ARG A 87 6.40 -18.54 9.65
C ARG A 87 7.04 -18.64 11.04
N ALA A 88 8.27 -18.13 11.20
CA ALA A 88 8.98 -18.14 12.46
C ALA A 88 8.65 -16.96 13.38
N LEU A 89 7.88 -15.99 12.91
CA LEU A 89 7.45 -14.85 13.72
C LEU A 89 6.43 -15.28 14.79
N GLU A 90 6.45 -14.55 15.90
CA GLU A 90 5.46 -14.69 16.96
C GLU A 90 4.04 -14.44 16.43
N ARG A 91 3.08 -15.18 16.96
CA ARG A 91 1.67 -15.10 16.55
C ARG A 91 0.81 -14.46 17.63
N PRO A 92 -0.24 -13.72 17.28
CA PRO A 92 -0.74 -13.43 15.92
C PRO A 92 0.20 -12.51 15.16
N ARG A 93 0.27 -12.68 13.82
CA ARG A 93 1.13 -11.87 12.95
C ARG A 93 0.33 -10.77 12.27
N LEU A 94 0.96 -9.61 12.09
CA LEU A 94 0.47 -8.54 11.23
C LEU A 94 1.38 -8.49 9.99
N LEU A 95 0.80 -8.74 8.80
CA LEU A 95 1.53 -8.89 7.54
C LEU A 95 1.12 -7.80 6.55
N LYS A 96 2.07 -7.18 5.87
CA LYS A 96 1.79 -6.14 4.87
C LYS A 96 1.59 -6.75 3.48
N SER A 97 0.53 -6.33 2.79
CA SER A 97 0.20 -6.75 1.42
C SER A 97 -0.31 -5.57 0.58
N HIS A 98 -0.24 -5.73 -0.75
CA HIS A 98 -0.88 -4.86 -1.75
C HIS A 98 -1.84 -5.65 -2.68
N GLU A 99 -2.02 -6.94 -2.41
CA GLU A 99 -2.85 -7.79 -3.27
C GLU A 99 -4.28 -7.25 -3.41
N CYS A 100 -4.88 -7.48 -4.57
CA CYS A 100 -6.33 -7.52 -4.71
C CYS A 100 -6.91 -8.60 -3.79
N PHE A 101 -8.23 -8.67 -3.69
CA PHE A 101 -8.90 -9.58 -2.78
C PHE A 101 -8.29 -11.00 -2.79
N GLN A 102 -7.94 -11.45 -1.59
CA GLN A 102 -7.42 -12.78 -1.32
C GLN A 102 -8.36 -13.49 -0.33
N PRO A 103 -9.04 -14.57 -0.76
CA PRO A 103 -9.99 -15.29 0.10
C PRO A 103 -9.34 -15.91 1.33
N HIS A 104 -8.02 -16.17 1.27
CA HIS A 104 -7.27 -16.78 2.37
C HIS A 104 -6.86 -15.80 3.46
N TYR A 105 -7.01 -14.48 3.28
CA TYR A 105 -6.70 -13.51 4.33
C TYR A 105 -7.83 -13.49 5.36
N PRO A 106 -7.62 -14.04 6.56
CA PRO A 106 -8.71 -14.21 7.53
C PRO A 106 -9.21 -12.87 8.06
N ARG A 107 -8.30 -11.93 8.33
CA ARG A 107 -8.59 -10.59 8.83
C ARG A 107 -7.78 -9.55 8.10
N VAL A 108 -8.41 -8.42 7.82
CA VAL A 108 -7.79 -7.37 6.99
C VAL A 108 -8.09 -6.00 7.58
N ILE A 109 -7.04 -5.21 7.74
CA ILE A 109 -7.09 -3.75 7.86
C ILE A 109 -6.78 -3.21 6.47
N TYR A 110 -7.77 -2.59 5.82
CA TYR A 110 -7.64 -2.06 4.46
C TYR A 110 -7.56 -0.54 4.47
N ILE A 111 -6.49 0.02 3.90
CA ILE A 111 -6.33 1.47 3.80
C ILE A 111 -6.75 1.92 2.41
N VAL A 112 -7.70 2.84 2.37
CA VAL A 112 -8.08 3.57 1.16
C VAL A 112 -7.60 5.01 1.25
N ARG A 113 -7.24 5.60 0.12
CA ARG A 113 -6.81 7.00 -0.02
C ARG A 113 -7.35 7.58 -1.31
N ASP A 114 -7.61 8.90 -1.32
CA ASP A 114 -7.99 9.64 -2.50
C ASP A 114 -7.05 9.34 -3.68
N PRO A 115 -7.55 8.79 -4.80
CA PRO A 115 -6.71 8.38 -5.92
C PRO A 115 -5.96 9.55 -6.58
N ARG A 116 -6.43 10.78 -6.42
CA ARG A 116 -5.74 11.98 -6.90
C ARG A 116 -4.45 12.24 -6.11
N ASP A 117 -4.48 12.07 -4.79
CA ASP A 117 -3.28 12.13 -3.96
C ASP A 117 -2.38 10.90 -4.14
N VAL A 118 -2.99 9.72 -4.40
CA VAL A 118 -2.24 8.50 -4.74
C VAL A 118 -1.45 8.70 -6.03
N ALA A 119 -2.06 9.28 -7.08
CA ALA A 119 -1.39 9.57 -8.35
C ALA A 119 -0.12 10.41 -8.15
N ILE A 120 -0.20 11.49 -7.37
CA ILE A 120 0.96 12.33 -7.04
C ILE A 120 2.03 11.54 -6.28
N SER A 121 1.61 10.80 -5.25
CA SER A 121 2.54 9.99 -4.46
C SER A 121 3.23 8.92 -5.30
N PHE A 122 2.50 8.34 -6.24
CA PHE A 122 2.99 7.29 -7.10
C PHE A 122 3.93 7.83 -8.20
N TYR A 123 3.62 9.00 -8.74
CA TYR A 123 4.53 9.73 -9.64
C TYR A 123 5.91 9.92 -9.00
N HIS A 124 5.95 10.53 -7.82
CA HIS A 124 7.22 10.77 -7.12
C HIS A 124 7.95 9.49 -6.71
N HIS A 125 7.21 8.44 -6.42
CA HIS A 125 7.80 7.13 -6.16
C HIS A 125 8.50 6.57 -7.41
N ASN A 126 7.86 6.67 -8.59
CA ASN A 126 8.44 6.21 -9.85
C ASN A 126 9.67 7.03 -10.24
N VAL A 127 9.68 8.34 -9.98
CA VAL A 127 10.88 9.19 -10.13
C VAL A 127 12.00 8.72 -9.18
N LYS A 128 11.69 8.51 -7.90
CA LYS A 128 12.67 8.00 -6.91
C LYS A 128 13.22 6.63 -7.29
N ALA A 129 12.39 5.75 -7.78
CA ALA A 129 12.75 4.41 -8.23
C ALA A 129 13.47 4.39 -9.61
N ARG A 130 13.59 5.53 -10.29
CA ARG A 130 14.14 5.68 -11.65
C ARG A 130 13.33 4.96 -12.74
N ASN A 131 12.05 4.72 -12.49
CA ASN A 131 11.12 4.15 -13.48
C ASN A 131 10.70 5.18 -14.53
N ILE A 132 10.70 6.46 -14.14
CA ILE A 132 10.46 7.61 -15.03
C ILE A 132 11.49 8.73 -14.72
N PRO A 133 11.84 9.59 -15.69
CA PRO A 133 12.74 10.72 -15.45
C PRO A 133 12.06 11.83 -14.61
N ASP A 134 12.88 12.77 -14.11
CA ASP A 134 12.42 13.87 -13.25
C ASP A 134 11.44 14.82 -13.94
N ASP A 135 11.60 14.99 -15.23
CA ASP A 135 10.81 15.88 -16.10
C ASP A 135 9.65 15.15 -16.81
N TYR A 136 9.34 13.90 -16.41
CA TYR A 136 8.24 13.16 -17.01
C TYR A 136 6.91 13.91 -16.80
N PRO A 137 6.17 14.25 -17.87
CA PRO A 137 4.98 15.06 -17.73
C PRO A 137 3.88 14.36 -16.91
N MET A 138 3.32 15.05 -15.90
CA MET A 138 2.19 14.53 -15.10
C MET A 138 0.98 14.20 -16.00
N ALA A 139 0.74 14.99 -17.04
CA ALA A 139 -0.31 14.73 -18.02
C ALA A 139 -0.15 13.41 -18.77
N SER A 140 1.10 12.95 -18.97
CA SER A 140 1.40 11.63 -19.55
C SER A 140 1.39 10.51 -18.51
N PHE A 141 1.66 10.84 -17.24
CA PHE A 141 1.66 9.88 -16.15
C PHE A 141 0.24 9.44 -15.78
N VAL A 142 -0.70 10.38 -15.65
CA VAL A 142 -2.06 10.11 -15.13
C VAL A 142 -2.82 9.07 -15.97
N PRO A 143 -2.87 9.12 -17.32
CA PRO A 143 -3.53 8.08 -18.10
C PRO A 143 -2.94 6.68 -17.88
N ARG A 144 -1.61 6.58 -17.78
CA ARG A 144 -0.92 5.32 -17.52
C ARG A 144 -1.17 4.79 -16.10
N PHE A 145 -1.26 5.70 -15.12
CA PHE A 145 -1.66 5.37 -13.75
C PHE A 145 -3.10 4.83 -13.72
N ILE A 146 -4.04 5.48 -14.43
CA ILE A 146 -5.43 5.01 -14.56
C ILE A 146 -5.48 3.61 -15.18
N ALA A 147 -4.65 3.35 -16.19
CA ALA A 147 -4.54 2.04 -16.84
C ALA A 147 -3.84 0.96 -15.99
N GLY A 148 -3.32 1.30 -14.79
CA GLY A 148 -2.63 0.36 -13.90
C GLY A 148 -1.27 -0.10 -14.44
N GLU A 149 -0.62 0.66 -15.35
CA GLU A 149 0.61 0.22 -16.01
C GLU A 149 1.82 0.15 -15.08
N PHE A 150 1.87 0.97 -14.04
CA PHE A 150 3.01 1.05 -13.12
C PHE A 150 3.00 -0.02 -12.03
N ASP A 151 1.87 -0.69 -11.82
CA ASP A 151 1.73 -1.63 -10.71
C ASP A 151 0.84 -2.83 -11.08
N ARG A 152 1.09 -3.36 -12.26
CA ARG A 152 0.33 -4.48 -12.88
C ARG A 152 0.01 -5.65 -11.96
N PRO A 153 0.89 -6.06 -11.02
CA PRO A 153 0.58 -7.17 -10.12
C PRO A 153 -0.62 -6.90 -9.21
N PHE A 154 -0.92 -5.62 -8.92
CA PHE A 154 -1.95 -5.20 -7.96
C PHE A 154 -3.17 -4.54 -8.61
N GLY A 155 -3.22 -4.54 -9.94
CA GLY A 155 -4.28 -3.89 -10.73
C GLY A 155 -4.24 -2.36 -10.68
N SER A 156 -5.28 -1.71 -11.18
CA SER A 156 -5.52 -0.28 -11.00
C SER A 156 -6.01 0.01 -9.57
N TRP A 157 -5.99 1.28 -9.15
CA TRP A 157 -6.57 1.70 -7.87
C TRP A 157 -8.03 1.23 -7.72
N ARG A 158 -8.85 1.40 -8.80
CA ARG A 158 -10.25 0.97 -8.80
C ARG A 158 -10.40 -0.53 -8.58
N GLU A 159 -9.66 -1.33 -9.33
CA GLU A 159 -9.73 -2.80 -9.24
C GLU A 159 -9.33 -3.29 -7.86
N ASN A 160 -8.25 -2.76 -7.32
CA ASN A 160 -7.76 -3.14 -6.00
C ASN A 160 -8.78 -2.77 -4.90
N VAL A 161 -9.22 -1.50 -4.86
CA VAL A 161 -10.18 -1.02 -3.86
C VAL A 161 -11.51 -1.75 -3.97
N LEU A 162 -12.05 -1.87 -5.19
CA LEU A 162 -13.34 -2.52 -5.42
C LEU A 162 -13.31 -3.99 -5.04
N SER A 163 -12.20 -4.69 -5.33
CA SER A 163 -12.07 -6.12 -4.98
C SER A 163 -12.25 -6.38 -3.49
N TRP A 164 -11.75 -5.51 -2.63
CA TRP A 164 -11.87 -5.63 -1.18
C TRP A 164 -13.21 -5.13 -0.66
N THR A 165 -13.64 -3.94 -1.09
CA THR A 165 -14.86 -3.31 -0.58
C THR A 165 -16.11 -4.07 -0.99
N ALA A 166 -16.18 -4.58 -2.22
CA ALA A 166 -17.33 -5.34 -2.69
C ALA A 166 -17.52 -6.69 -1.97
N LEU A 167 -16.45 -7.30 -1.47
CA LEU A 167 -16.49 -8.64 -0.89
C LEU A 167 -16.35 -8.69 0.63
N ARG A 168 -15.77 -7.66 1.25
CA ARG A 168 -15.44 -7.69 2.68
C ARG A 168 -16.06 -6.57 3.50
N GLN A 169 -16.50 -5.47 2.88
CA GLN A 169 -17.10 -4.35 3.62
C GLN A 169 -18.30 -4.83 4.46
N GLY A 170 -18.33 -4.44 5.74
CA GLY A 170 -19.35 -4.87 6.68
C GLY A 170 -19.14 -6.25 7.30
N THR A 171 -18.07 -6.98 6.95
CA THR A 171 -17.76 -8.27 7.60
C THR A 171 -16.93 -8.07 8.87
N PRO A 172 -17.10 -8.91 9.94
CA PRO A 172 -16.39 -8.73 11.21
C PRO A 172 -14.86 -8.80 11.11
N GLY A 173 -14.33 -9.48 10.10
CA GLY A 173 -12.88 -9.61 9.87
C GLY A 173 -12.29 -8.54 8.95
N PHE A 174 -13.01 -7.43 8.71
CA PHE A 174 -12.57 -6.37 7.82
C PHE A 174 -12.74 -5.00 8.46
N LEU A 175 -11.66 -4.25 8.57
CA LEU A 175 -11.64 -2.86 9.00
C LEU A 175 -11.12 -2.00 7.86
N MET A 176 -11.92 -1.04 7.39
CA MET A 176 -11.50 -0.09 6.36
C MET A 176 -11.13 1.24 7.01
N LEU A 177 -9.93 1.72 6.69
CA LEU A 177 -9.40 2.99 7.17
C LEU A 177 -9.26 3.97 5.99
N HIS A 178 -9.76 5.18 6.15
CA HIS A 178 -9.46 6.27 5.25
C HIS A 178 -8.16 6.97 5.69
N TYR A 179 -7.21 7.10 4.78
CA TYR A 179 -5.95 7.80 5.03
C TYR A 179 -6.18 9.23 5.55
N GLU A 180 -7.20 9.88 5.04
CA GLU A 180 -7.61 11.23 5.38
C GLU A 180 -8.08 11.33 6.84
N ASP A 181 -8.84 10.34 7.31
CA ASP A 181 -9.28 10.27 8.72
C ASP A 181 -8.11 10.01 9.66
N MET A 182 -7.22 9.11 9.27
CA MET A 182 -5.97 8.86 10.01
C MET A 182 -5.11 10.13 10.14
N LYS A 183 -5.17 11.03 9.15
CA LYS A 183 -4.45 12.33 9.18
C LYS A 183 -5.17 13.37 10.03
N ARG A 184 -6.49 13.38 10.02
CA ARG A 184 -7.32 14.36 10.72
C ARG A 184 -7.40 14.05 12.22
N ASP A 185 -7.65 12.80 12.57
CA ASP A 185 -7.80 12.33 13.94
C ASP A 185 -7.15 10.95 14.15
N PRO A 186 -5.82 10.89 14.20
CA PRO A 186 -5.10 9.63 14.32
C PRO A 186 -5.38 8.90 15.64
N ALA A 187 -5.71 9.63 16.73
CA ALA A 187 -5.97 9.01 18.03
C ALA A 187 -7.25 8.18 18.01
N THR A 188 -8.36 8.73 17.49
CA THR A 188 -9.63 8.01 17.35
C THR A 188 -9.46 6.79 16.43
N VAL A 189 -8.78 6.94 15.28
CA VAL A 189 -8.56 5.82 14.36
C VAL A 189 -7.68 4.73 15.00
N LEU A 190 -6.65 5.11 15.76
CA LEU A 190 -5.79 4.13 16.46
C LEU A 190 -6.55 3.39 17.56
N ALA A 191 -7.46 4.05 18.28
CA ALA A 191 -8.34 3.39 19.27
C ALA A 191 -9.26 2.36 18.59
N GLU A 192 -9.84 2.69 17.43
CA GLU A 192 -10.63 1.75 16.62
C GLU A 192 -9.81 0.55 16.15
N VAL A 193 -8.58 0.80 15.68
CA VAL A 193 -7.64 -0.25 15.27
C VAL A 193 -7.25 -1.14 16.43
N ALA A 194 -6.96 -0.57 17.61
CA ALA A 194 -6.65 -1.34 18.82
C ALA A 194 -7.80 -2.28 19.18
N ALA A 195 -9.03 -1.79 19.22
CA ALA A 195 -10.22 -2.58 19.47
C ALA A 195 -10.45 -3.67 18.41
N PHE A 196 -10.13 -3.40 17.13
CA PHE A 196 -10.17 -4.42 16.07
C PHE A 196 -9.11 -5.50 16.29
N LEU A 197 -7.87 -5.12 16.59
CA LEU A 197 -6.76 -6.04 16.81
C LEU A 197 -6.98 -6.93 18.05
N GLU A 198 -7.57 -6.40 19.13
CA GLU A 198 -7.93 -7.20 20.30
C GLU A 198 -8.93 -8.31 19.95
N ARG A 199 -9.93 -8.01 19.11
CA ARG A 199 -10.83 -9.03 18.56
C ARG A 199 -10.12 -10.03 17.62
N CYS A 200 -8.93 -9.67 17.14
CA CYS A 200 -8.08 -10.49 16.27
C CYS A 200 -6.96 -11.19 17.03
N PHE A 201 -7.14 -11.49 18.32
CA PHE A 201 -6.19 -12.23 19.18
C PHE A 201 -4.90 -11.48 19.54
N PHE A 202 -4.78 -10.20 19.23
CA PHE A 202 -3.76 -9.36 19.85
C PHE A 202 -4.26 -8.95 21.25
N HIS A 203 -3.44 -9.14 22.26
CA HIS A 203 -3.83 -8.87 23.65
C HIS A 203 -2.95 -7.81 24.29
N ASN A 204 -3.45 -7.16 25.34
CA ASN A 204 -2.71 -6.19 26.12
C ASN A 204 -2.24 -4.97 25.32
N ILE A 205 -3.05 -4.50 24.36
CA ILE A 205 -2.77 -3.27 23.63
C ILE A 205 -3.08 -2.10 24.57
N ASP A 206 -2.05 -1.32 24.93
CA ASP A 206 -2.28 -0.08 25.66
C ASP A 206 -2.76 1.01 24.68
N ALA A 207 -4.05 1.27 24.72
CA ALA A 207 -4.73 2.31 23.96
C ALA A 207 -5.15 3.49 24.84
N SER A 208 -4.45 3.72 25.97
CA SER A 208 -4.62 4.93 26.79
C SER A 208 -4.32 6.19 25.97
N PRO A 209 -4.91 7.34 26.29
CA PRO A 209 -4.62 8.60 25.59
C PRO A 209 -3.12 8.91 25.50
N GLU A 210 -2.38 8.64 26.56
CA GLU A 210 -0.93 8.84 26.63
C GLU A 210 -0.17 7.90 25.68
N ALA A 211 -0.58 6.63 25.62
CA ALA A 211 0.03 5.65 24.74
C ALA A 211 -0.28 5.93 23.25
N LEU A 212 -1.51 6.36 22.95
CA LEU A 212 -1.90 6.78 21.60
C LEU A 212 -1.13 8.03 21.16
N GLN A 213 -1.02 9.05 22.04
CA GLN A 213 -0.26 10.26 21.75
C GLN A 213 1.21 9.94 21.48
N ARG A 214 1.83 9.11 22.31
CA ARG A 214 3.21 8.66 22.10
C ARG A 214 3.38 7.90 20.76
N THR A 215 2.43 7.03 20.42
CA THR A 215 2.41 6.31 19.14
C THR A 215 2.41 7.27 17.96
N ILE A 216 1.59 8.32 18.01
CA ILE A 216 1.47 9.35 16.97
C ILE A 216 2.80 10.12 16.83
N GLU A 217 3.40 10.53 17.94
CA GLU A 217 4.69 11.25 17.97
C GLU A 217 5.82 10.42 17.37
N LEU A 218 5.94 9.14 17.75
CA LEU A 218 6.94 8.22 17.24
C LEU A 218 6.76 7.91 15.76
N SER A 219 5.54 8.10 15.23
CA SER A 219 5.18 7.87 13.83
C SER A 219 5.00 9.15 13.02
N SER A 220 5.39 10.31 13.60
CA SER A 220 5.27 11.60 12.93
C SER A 220 6.11 11.65 11.65
N PRO A 221 5.70 12.41 10.62
CA PRO A 221 6.47 12.57 9.39
C PRO A 221 7.89 13.07 9.64
N GLU A 222 8.07 13.95 10.63
CA GLU A 222 9.35 14.51 11.04
C GLU A 222 10.28 13.42 11.59
N ARG A 223 9.75 12.58 12.48
CA ARG A 223 10.48 11.44 13.04
C ARG A 223 10.84 10.42 11.97
N MET A 224 9.89 10.08 11.09
CA MET A 224 10.13 9.16 10.00
C MET A 224 11.17 9.67 9.00
N ARG A 225 11.18 10.98 8.68
CA ARG A 225 12.24 11.58 7.84
C ARG A 225 13.61 11.55 8.51
N ALA A 226 13.67 11.75 9.82
CA ALA A 226 14.91 11.63 10.57
C ALA A 226 15.47 10.20 10.52
N LEU A 227 14.61 9.20 10.70
CA LEU A 227 14.96 7.79 10.58
C LEU A 227 15.36 7.43 9.11
N GLU A 228 14.63 7.94 8.12
CA GLU A 228 14.98 7.71 6.71
C GLU A 228 16.40 8.19 6.40
N LYS A 229 16.79 9.37 6.86
CA LYS A 229 18.16 9.88 6.65
C LYS A 229 19.24 8.97 7.20
N GLN A 230 18.96 8.27 8.30
CA GLN A 230 19.90 7.37 8.96
C GLN A 230 19.90 5.95 8.38
N GLU A 231 18.74 5.46 7.95
CA GLU A 231 18.50 4.03 7.71
C GLU A 231 18.14 3.70 6.25
N ALA A 232 17.92 4.69 5.37
CA ALA A 232 17.45 4.46 3.98
C ALA A 232 18.33 3.52 3.17
N ALA A 233 19.64 3.48 3.43
CA ALA A 233 20.56 2.59 2.73
C ALA A 233 20.37 1.10 3.11
N GLN A 234 19.77 0.84 4.26
CA GLN A 234 19.57 -0.50 4.81
C GLN A 234 18.18 -1.07 4.51
N TRP A 235 17.18 -0.20 4.38
CA TRP A 235 15.81 -0.64 4.17
C TRP A 235 15.56 -1.08 2.73
N VAL A 236 14.92 -2.23 2.56
CA VAL A 236 14.70 -2.89 1.27
C VAL A 236 13.97 -2.01 0.24
N LEU A 237 13.04 -1.15 0.67
CA LEU A 237 12.25 -0.29 -0.23
C LEU A 237 13.01 0.96 -0.70
N THR A 238 14.08 1.35 -0.03
CA THR A 238 14.88 2.54 -0.37
C THR A 238 16.27 2.20 -0.86
N LYS A 239 16.75 1.00 -0.54
CA LYS A 239 18.05 0.49 -1.01
C LYS A 239 18.10 0.50 -2.54
N GLY A 240 19.09 1.18 -3.10
CA GLY A 240 19.28 1.29 -4.57
C GLY A 240 18.37 2.31 -5.26
N THR A 241 17.50 3.01 -4.54
CA THR A 241 16.73 4.14 -5.06
C THR A 241 17.52 5.45 -4.96
N ARG A 242 16.99 6.52 -5.53
CA ARG A 242 17.62 7.86 -5.48
C ARG A 242 17.66 8.40 -4.07
N SER A 243 18.85 8.74 -3.59
CA SER A 243 19.07 9.33 -2.25
C SER A 243 18.67 10.82 -2.15
N ASP A 244 18.71 11.53 -3.29
CA ASP A 244 18.31 12.95 -3.38
C ASP A 244 16.79 13.16 -3.33
N LYS A 245 15.99 12.11 -3.43
CA LYS A 245 14.54 12.15 -3.33
C LYS A 245 14.07 11.45 -2.04
N PRO A 246 13.32 12.11 -1.16
CA PRO A 246 12.83 11.48 0.06
C PRO A 246 11.75 10.42 -0.24
N PHE A 247 11.73 9.35 0.54
CA PHE A 247 10.64 8.38 0.55
C PHE A 247 9.43 8.93 1.33
N VAL A 248 9.68 9.50 2.53
CA VAL A 248 8.69 10.19 3.33
C VAL A 248 8.60 11.64 2.86
N ARG A 249 7.76 11.90 1.87
CA ARG A 249 7.61 13.20 1.23
C ARG A 249 6.78 14.19 2.10
N SER A 250 5.69 14.69 1.59
CA SER A 250 4.88 15.74 2.24
C SER A 250 3.94 15.20 3.33
N ALA A 251 3.50 13.94 3.21
CA ALA A 251 2.48 13.33 4.07
C ALA A 251 1.17 14.18 4.20
N ILE A 252 0.83 14.93 3.13
CA ILE A 252 -0.33 15.82 3.07
C ILE A 252 -1.51 15.07 2.45
N SER A 253 -2.71 15.31 2.97
CA SER A 253 -3.99 14.95 2.37
C SER A 253 -4.57 16.17 1.63
N GLY A 254 -5.17 15.95 0.45
CA GLY A 254 -5.73 17.01 -0.39
C GLY A 254 -4.68 17.82 -1.18
N GLY A 255 -3.43 17.36 -1.22
CA GLY A 255 -2.36 18.01 -1.98
C GLY A 255 -2.60 18.06 -3.48
N TRP A 256 -3.47 17.20 -3.98
CA TRP A 256 -3.86 17.15 -5.39
C TRP A 256 -4.48 18.47 -5.87
N LYS A 257 -5.16 19.21 -5.01
CA LYS A 257 -5.81 20.51 -5.34
C LYS A 257 -4.83 21.54 -5.87
N SER A 258 -3.58 21.47 -5.48
CA SER A 258 -2.53 22.41 -5.91
C SER A 258 -1.47 21.80 -6.84
N GLN A 259 -1.45 20.46 -6.99
CA GLN A 259 -0.38 19.76 -7.70
C GLN A 259 -0.86 19.07 -9.00
N LEU A 260 -2.16 18.82 -9.16
CA LEU A 260 -2.71 18.28 -10.40
C LEU A 260 -3.38 19.38 -11.22
N ALA A 261 -3.13 19.35 -12.52
CA ALA A 261 -3.88 20.16 -13.47
C ALA A 261 -5.36 19.71 -13.53
N PRO A 262 -6.30 20.62 -13.81
CA PRO A 262 -7.73 20.30 -13.85
C PRO A 262 -8.06 19.11 -14.78
N GLU A 263 -7.36 18.97 -15.90
CA GLU A 263 -7.53 17.89 -16.87
C GLU A 263 -7.14 16.53 -16.28
N SER A 264 -6.08 16.49 -15.49
CA SER A 264 -5.65 15.28 -14.77
C SER A 264 -6.65 14.88 -13.68
N VAL A 265 -7.20 15.84 -12.96
CA VAL A 265 -8.28 15.62 -11.99
C VAL A 265 -9.50 15.07 -12.69
N ALA A 266 -9.96 15.71 -13.77
CA ALA A 266 -11.11 15.28 -14.55
C ALA A 266 -10.92 13.86 -15.11
N ALA A 267 -9.73 13.50 -15.57
CA ALA A 267 -9.44 12.16 -16.07
C ALA A 267 -9.59 11.08 -14.98
N ILE A 268 -9.07 11.33 -13.77
CA ILE A 268 -9.21 10.41 -12.63
C ILE A 268 -10.67 10.30 -12.21
N GLU A 269 -11.37 11.42 -12.09
CA GLU A 269 -12.78 11.46 -11.69
C GLU A 269 -13.70 10.84 -12.73
N SER A 270 -13.42 11.01 -14.02
CA SER A 270 -14.12 10.32 -15.11
C SER A 270 -13.94 8.81 -15.04
N ALA A 271 -12.73 8.34 -14.74
CA ALA A 271 -12.44 6.92 -14.69
C ALA A 271 -13.01 6.22 -13.43
N TRP A 272 -13.04 6.92 -12.29
CA TRP A 272 -13.27 6.28 -10.98
C TRP A 272 -14.28 7.00 -10.10
N GLY A 273 -14.93 8.05 -10.58
CA GLY A 273 -15.80 8.93 -9.81
C GLY A 273 -16.98 8.24 -9.12
N ASP A 274 -17.52 7.18 -9.72
CA ASP A 274 -18.57 6.37 -9.10
C ASP A 274 -18.10 5.68 -7.80
N LEU A 275 -16.90 5.11 -7.81
CA LEU A 275 -16.30 4.51 -6.64
C LEU A 275 -15.84 5.56 -5.64
N MET A 276 -15.27 6.67 -6.12
CA MET A 276 -14.85 7.78 -5.26
C MET A 276 -16.01 8.34 -4.44
N ARG A 277 -17.19 8.59 -5.07
CA ARG A 277 -18.39 9.04 -4.34
C ARG A 277 -18.85 8.02 -3.30
N ARG A 278 -18.86 6.73 -3.62
CA ARG A 278 -19.22 5.67 -2.67
C ARG A 278 -18.28 5.61 -1.45
N LEU A 279 -17.04 6.03 -1.63
CA LEU A 279 -16.03 6.14 -0.57
C LEU A 279 -16.04 7.50 0.14
N GLY A 280 -16.97 8.40 -0.20
CA GLY A 280 -17.08 9.70 0.45
C GLY A 280 -16.15 10.78 -0.11
N TYR A 281 -15.47 10.54 -1.23
CA TYR A 281 -14.64 11.57 -1.87
C TYR A 281 -15.48 12.52 -2.72
N GLU A 282 -15.31 13.81 -2.48
CA GLU A 282 -15.94 14.86 -3.29
C GLU A 282 -15.33 14.94 -4.69
N LEU A 283 -16.15 15.07 -5.72
CA LEU A 283 -15.72 15.32 -7.09
C LEU A 283 -15.84 16.81 -7.41
N VAL A 284 -14.85 17.34 -8.12
CA VAL A 284 -14.77 18.77 -8.48
C VAL A 284 -14.91 18.99 -9.99
N SER A 285 -14.72 17.97 -10.82
CA SER A 285 -15.06 18.01 -12.23
C SER A 285 -16.56 17.78 -12.38
N GLY A 286 -17.24 18.69 -13.08
CA GLY A 286 -18.64 18.51 -13.44
C GLY A 286 -18.86 17.22 -14.26
N PRO A 287 -20.10 16.76 -14.44
CA PRO A 287 -20.37 15.59 -15.26
C PRO A 287 -19.76 15.80 -16.64
N VAL A 288 -18.82 14.96 -17.02
CA VAL A 288 -18.31 14.91 -18.40
C VAL A 288 -19.51 14.58 -19.27
N ALA A 289 -19.90 15.50 -20.16
CA ALA A 289 -20.94 15.22 -21.15
C ALA A 289 -20.54 13.94 -21.88
N ALA A 290 -21.36 12.90 -21.80
CA ALA A 290 -21.12 11.66 -22.52
C ALA A 290 -21.01 12.02 -24.01
N THR A 291 -19.83 11.78 -24.59
CA THR A 291 -19.65 11.91 -26.04
C THR A 291 -20.65 10.95 -26.69
N PRO A 292 -21.60 11.44 -27.52
CA PRO A 292 -22.56 10.54 -28.14
C PRO A 292 -21.78 9.52 -28.98
N VAL A 293 -22.00 8.26 -28.71
CA VAL A 293 -21.53 7.18 -29.59
C VAL A 293 -22.23 7.36 -30.92
N PRO A 294 -21.52 7.53 -32.05
CA PRO A 294 -22.16 7.62 -33.34
C PRO A 294 -22.98 6.34 -33.57
N ARG A 295 -24.28 6.47 -33.72
CA ARG A 295 -25.13 5.37 -34.18
C ARG A 295 -24.67 5.03 -35.58
N GLY A 296 -23.96 3.93 -35.72
CA GLY A 296 -23.66 3.38 -37.04
C GLY A 296 -24.95 3.12 -37.78
N GLU A 297 -25.12 3.77 -38.91
CA GLU A 297 -26.17 3.45 -39.87
C GLU A 297 -25.95 2.02 -40.32
N ILE A 298 -26.88 1.14 -39.95
CA ILE A 298 -26.97 -0.20 -40.51
C ILE A 298 -27.67 -0.02 -41.87
N SER A 299 -26.91 -0.09 -42.93
CA SER A 299 -27.40 -0.27 -44.32
C SER A 299 -27.52 -1.74 -44.65
#